data_cc5949d3cdd40fa56fefbbf1fed6c357
#
_entry.id   cc5949d3cdd40fa56fefbbf1fed6c357
#
_cell.length_a   1.000
_cell.length_b   1.000
_cell.length_c   1.000
_cell.angle_alpha   90.00
_cell.angle_beta   90.00
_cell.angle_gamma   90.00
#
_symmetry.space_group_name_H-M   'P 1'
#
loop_
_entity.id
_entity.type
_entity.pdbx_description
1 polymer ?
#
loop_
_entity_poly.entity_id
_entity_poly.type
_entity_poly.pdbx_seq_one_letter_code
_entity_poly.pdbx_strand_id
1 'polypeptide(L)'
;MSRKKLIKQLKEKNPQLTKSQIENIIDNFSEAISNALKHGNTIEIRGLGRWYIKKLKENFNARNPATNEIIYKPERLKVRFKSSKNLKKIINE
;
A
#
# COMPACT_ATOMS: atom_id res chain seq x y z
N MET A 1 3.64 13.81 0.15
CA MET A 1 5.07 13.69 -0.23
C MET A 1 5.19 12.93 -1.55
N SER A 2 5.96 13.46 -2.48
CA SER A 2 6.20 12.78 -3.76
C SER A 2 7.33 11.76 -3.64
N ARG A 3 7.39 10.82 -4.60
CA ARG A 3 8.51 9.87 -4.72
C ARG A 3 9.86 10.59 -4.76
N LYS A 4 9.94 11.70 -5.49
CA LYS A 4 11.16 12.49 -5.64
C LYS A 4 11.64 13.06 -4.31
N LYS A 5 10.74 13.58 -3.49
CA LYS A 5 11.07 14.08 -2.15
C LYS A 5 11.51 12.96 -1.22
N LEU A 6 10.86 11.80 -1.29
CA LEU A 6 11.22 10.64 -0.50
C LEU A 6 12.64 10.16 -0.83
N ILE A 7 12.98 10.10 -2.12
CA ILE A 7 14.32 9.73 -2.57
C ILE A 7 15.37 10.70 -2.04
N LYS A 8 15.06 11.99 -2.09
CA LYS A 8 15.96 13.03 -1.56
C LYS A 8 16.22 12.84 -0.07
N GLN A 9 15.18 12.58 0.72
CA GLN A 9 15.33 12.33 2.16
C GLN A 9 16.13 11.08 2.45
N LEU A 10 15.90 10.01 1.69
CA LEU A 10 16.66 8.77 1.84
C LEU A 10 18.12 8.95 1.49
N LYS A 11 18.43 9.77 0.48
CA LYS A 11 19.80 10.11 0.10
C LYS A 11 20.51 10.86 1.22
N GLU A 12 19.83 11.78 1.87
CA GLU A 12 20.39 12.54 3.01
C GLU A 12 20.76 11.63 4.18
N LYS A 13 19.93 10.61 4.44
CA LYS A 13 20.16 9.62 5.51
C LYS A 13 21.16 8.54 5.13
N ASN A 14 21.41 8.33 3.85
CA ASN A 14 22.27 7.30 3.31
C ASN A 14 23.22 7.88 2.27
N PRO A 15 24.15 8.78 2.70
CA PRO A 15 25.00 9.50 1.75
C PRO A 15 25.94 8.60 0.94
N GLN A 16 26.18 7.37 1.41
CA GLN A 16 26.99 6.38 0.71
C GLN A 16 26.28 5.76 -0.51
N LEU A 17 24.97 5.90 -0.61
CA LEU A 17 24.19 5.40 -1.73
C LEU A 17 23.98 6.49 -2.77
N THR A 18 24.03 6.11 -4.06
CA THR A 18 23.69 7.03 -5.14
C THR A 18 22.16 7.14 -5.26
N LYS A 19 21.71 8.22 -5.88
CA LYS A 19 20.27 8.41 -6.18
C LYS A 19 19.72 7.23 -7.00
N SER A 20 20.49 6.77 -7.99
CA SER A 20 20.11 5.63 -8.84
C SER A 20 19.95 4.35 -8.03
N GLN A 21 20.85 4.10 -7.07
CA GLN A 21 20.77 2.94 -6.18
C GLN A 21 19.50 3.00 -5.32
N ILE A 22 19.16 4.16 -4.79
CA ILE A 22 17.96 4.36 -3.98
C ILE A 22 16.69 4.13 -4.82
N GLU A 23 16.65 4.66 -6.04
CA GLU A 23 15.54 4.44 -6.96
C GLU A 23 15.33 2.95 -7.26
N ASN A 24 16.42 2.23 -7.51
CA ASN A 24 16.36 0.78 -7.76
C ASN A 24 15.86 0.01 -6.54
N ILE A 25 16.27 0.39 -5.34
CA ILE A 25 15.80 -0.25 -4.10
C ILE A 25 14.29 -0.06 -3.95
N ILE A 26 13.79 1.15 -4.18
CA ILE A 26 12.36 1.45 -4.10
C ILE A 26 11.58 0.66 -5.13
N ASP A 27 12.08 0.59 -6.37
CA ASP A 27 11.42 -0.16 -7.44
C ASP A 27 11.37 -1.65 -7.13
N ASN A 28 12.47 -2.23 -6.68
CA ASN A 28 12.54 -3.64 -6.30
C ASN A 28 11.63 -3.96 -5.13
N PHE A 29 11.58 -3.09 -4.14
CA PHE A 29 10.70 -3.23 -2.98
C PHE A 29 9.22 -3.21 -3.40
N SER A 30 8.83 -2.26 -4.23
CA SER A 30 7.46 -2.14 -4.73
C SER A 30 7.06 -3.34 -5.56
N GLU A 31 7.96 -3.83 -6.41
CA GLU A 31 7.73 -5.02 -7.23
C GLU A 31 7.57 -6.27 -6.38
N ALA A 32 8.40 -6.44 -5.36
CA ALA A 32 8.31 -7.58 -4.45
C ALA A 32 6.97 -7.61 -3.71
N ILE A 33 6.51 -6.46 -3.22
CA ILE A 33 5.21 -6.35 -2.57
C ILE A 33 4.08 -6.68 -3.55
N SER A 34 4.13 -6.13 -4.75
CA SER A 34 3.10 -6.36 -5.78
C SER A 34 3.01 -7.83 -6.16
N ASN A 35 4.15 -8.49 -6.37
CA ASN A 35 4.19 -9.91 -6.71
C ASN A 35 3.65 -10.79 -5.59
N ALA A 36 4.03 -10.51 -4.35
CA ALA A 36 3.56 -11.28 -3.21
C ALA A 36 2.03 -11.16 -3.04
N LEU A 37 1.49 -9.96 -3.18
CA LEU A 37 0.05 -9.73 -3.10
C LEU A 37 -0.69 -10.39 -4.26
N LYS A 38 -0.13 -10.37 -5.46
CA LYS A 38 -0.71 -11.05 -6.63
C LYS A 38 -0.89 -12.55 -6.38
N HIS A 39 0.01 -13.16 -5.64
CA HIS A 39 -0.06 -14.58 -5.29
C HIS A 39 -0.86 -14.85 -4.00
N GLY A 40 -1.54 -13.84 -3.47
CA GLY A 40 -2.38 -13.98 -2.28
C GLY A 40 -1.63 -13.99 -0.96
N ASN A 41 -0.36 -13.62 -0.95
CA ASN A 41 0.43 -13.57 0.26
C ASN A 41 0.19 -12.28 1.03
N THR A 42 0.25 -12.36 2.36
CA THR A 42 0.25 -11.21 3.23
C THR A 42 1.69 -10.79 3.50
N ILE A 43 1.96 -9.50 3.44
CA ILE A 43 3.29 -8.95 3.72
C ILE A 43 3.23 -8.17 5.01
N GLU A 44 4.06 -8.53 5.96
CA GLU A 44 4.18 -7.82 7.23
C GLU A 44 5.57 -7.24 7.36
N ILE A 45 5.63 -5.92 7.64
CA ILE A 45 6.89 -5.24 7.99
C ILE A 45 6.75 -4.81 9.43
N ARG A 46 7.57 -5.41 10.29
CA ARG A 46 7.56 -5.13 11.72
C ARG A 46 7.78 -3.64 11.99
N GLY A 47 6.93 -3.06 12.81
CA GLY A 47 6.99 -1.64 13.14
C GLY A 47 6.25 -0.73 12.16
N LEU A 48 5.92 -1.21 10.97
CA LEU A 48 5.20 -0.43 9.96
C LEU A 48 3.75 -0.88 9.83
N GLY A 49 3.54 -2.12 9.42
CA GLY A 49 2.20 -2.64 9.24
C GLY A 49 2.16 -3.85 8.32
N ARG A 50 0.97 -4.12 7.84
CA ARG A 50 0.70 -5.30 7.05
C ARG A 50 -0.14 -4.96 5.83
N TRP A 51 0.28 -5.46 4.65
CA TRP A 51 -0.50 -5.41 3.42
C TRP A 51 -1.12 -6.77 3.17
N TYR A 52 -2.40 -6.77 2.82
CA TYR A 52 -3.12 -8.00 2.53
C TYR A 52 -4.21 -7.76 1.50
N ILE A 53 -4.68 -8.85 0.91
CA ILE A 53 -5.79 -8.82 -0.05
C ILE A 53 -7.08 -9.12 0.69
N LYS A 54 -8.07 -8.27 0.51
CA LYS A 54 -9.43 -8.50 0.99
C LYS A 54 -10.34 -8.75 -0.19
N LYS A 55 -11.08 -9.85 -0.12
CA LYS A 55 -12.11 -10.19 -1.11
C LYS A 55 -13.39 -9.44 -0.76
N LEU A 56 -13.86 -8.62 -1.68
CA LEU A 56 -15.13 -7.93 -1.54
C LEU A 56 -16.20 -8.74 -2.26
N LYS A 57 -17.24 -9.10 -1.52
CA LYS A 57 -18.37 -9.84 -2.08
C LYS A 57 -19.11 -9.01 -3.12
N GLU A 58 -19.71 -9.68 -4.10
CA GLU A 58 -20.61 -9.01 -5.03
C GLU A 58 -21.76 -8.35 -4.26
N ASN A 59 -22.22 -7.22 -4.77
CA ASN A 59 -23.29 -6.47 -4.16
C ASN A 59 -24.33 -6.13 -5.22
N PHE A 60 -25.51 -6.70 -5.10
CA PHE A 60 -26.63 -6.48 -6.02
C PHE A 60 -27.40 -5.20 -5.72
N ASN A 61 -27.23 -4.62 -4.53
CA ASN A 61 -28.01 -3.50 -4.02
C ASN A 61 -27.17 -2.24 -3.79
N ALA A 62 -25.99 -2.15 -4.40
CA ALA A 62 -25.17 -0.95 -4.29
C ALA A 62 -25.87 0.22 -4.98
N ARG A 63 -25.78 1.43 -4.38
CA ARG A 63 -26.38 2.64 -4.93
C ARG A 63 -25.31 3.60 -5.41
N ASN A 64 -25.56 4.21 -6.57
CA ASN A 64 -24.74 5.29 -7.05
C ASN A 64 -25.14 6.57 -6.27
N PRO A 65 -24.23 7.17 -5.47
CA PRO A 65 -24.56 8.34 -4.67
C PRO A 65 -24.95 9.58 -5.49
N ALA A 66 -24.51 9.66 -6.74
CA ALA A 66 -24.83 10.78 -7.62
C ALA A 66 -26.24 10.66 -8.20
N THR A 67 -26.69 9.47 -8.58
CA THR A 67 -27.98 9.23 -9.23
C THR A 67 -28.99 8.49 -8.37
N ASN A 68 -28.55 7.94 -7.24
CA ASN A 68 -29.33 7.08 -6.36
C ASN A 68 -29.85 5.80 -7.04
N GLU A 69 -29.27 5.42 -8.17
CA GLU A 69 -29.61 4.20 -8.87
C GLU A 69 -28.98 2.98 -8.19
N ILE A 70 -29.67 1.86 -8.22
CA ILE A 70 -29.15 0.59 -7.72
C ILE A 70 -28.26 -0.01 -8.83
N ILE A 71 -27.01 -0.29 -8.48
CA ILE A 71 -26.05 -0.88 -9.41
C ILE A 71 -25.50 -2.19 -8.86
N TYR A 72 -25.18 -3.11 -9.77
CA TYR A 72 -24.50 -4.35 -9.42
C TYR A 72 -22.99 -4.12 -9.32
N LYS A 73 -22.39 -4.55 -8.21
CA LYS A 73 -20.94 -4.57 -8.05
C LYS A 73 -20.47 -6.01 -8.00
N PRO A 74 -19.64 -6.43 -8.97
CA PRO A 74 -19.11 -7.80 -8.99
C PRO A 74 -18.12 -8.01 -7.85
N GLU A 75 -17.88 -9.29 -7.55
CA GLU A 75 -16.82 -9.68 -6.62
C GLU A 75 -15.48 -9.16 -7.12
N ARG A 76 -14.69 -8.64 -6.21
CA ARG A 76 -13.37 -8.07 -6.55
C ARG A 76 -12.41 -8.20 -5.39
N LEU A 77 -11.13 -8.10 -5.71
CA LEU A 77 -10.04 -8.08 -4.72
C LEU A 77 -9.62 -6.64 -4.48
N LYS A 78 -9.31 -6.33 -3.23
CA LYS A 78 -8.83 -5.01 -2.83
C LYS A 78 -7.61 -5.17 -1.94
N VAL A 79 -6.60 -4.33 -2.17
CA VAL A 79 -5.44 -4.24 -1.29
C VAL A 79 -5.79 -3.42 -0.07
N ARG A 80 -5.48 -3.95 1.10
CA ARG A 80 -5.66 -3.26 2.38
C ARG A 80 -4.32 -3.14 3.09
N PHE A 81 -4.17 -2.05 3.83
CA PHE A 81 -3.02 -1.83 4.70
C PHE A 81 -3.52 -1.61 6.13
N LYS A 82 -2.94 -2.37 7.07
CA LYS A 82 -3.21 -2.19 8.48
C LYS A 82 -1.93 -1.73 9.17
N SER A 83 -1.96 -0.54 9.77
CA SER A 83 -0.82 0.00 10.48
C SER A 83 -0.51 -0.79 11.75
N SER A 84 0.78 -0.91 12.09
CA SER A 84 1.21 -1.51 13.35
C SER A 84 0.81 -0.63 14.53
N LYS A 85 0.80 -1.21 15.73
CA LYS A 85 0.59 -0.45 16.98
C LYS A 85 1.65 0.65 17.13
N ASN A 86 2.89 0.33 16.78
CA ASN A 86 4.00 1.28 16.87
C ASN A 86 3.80 2.48 15.94
N LEU A 87 3.39 2.24 14.69
CA LEU A 87 3.11 3.31 13.74
C LEU A 87 1.94 4.18 14.20
N LYS A 88 0.87 3.57 14.70
CA LYS A 88 -0.28 4.31 15.26
C LYS A 88 0.14 5.20 16.42
N LYS A 89 1.01 4.71 17.29
CA LYS A 89 1.52 5.47 18.42
C LYS A 89 2.34 6.68 17.95
N ILE A 90 3.21 6.49 16.97
CA ILE A 90 4.04 7.57 16.42
C ILE A 90 3.16 8.68 15.81
N ILE A 91 2.13 8.30 15.05
CA ILE A 91 1.24 9.25 14.39
C ILE A 91 0.40 10.05 15.40
N ASN A 92 0.03 9.43 16.51
CA ASN A 92 -0.83 10.05 17.53
C ASN A 92 -0.08 10.70 18.70
N GLU A 93 1.22 10.81 18.60
CA GLU A 93 2.04 11.54 19.58
C GLU A 93 1.80 13.04 19.54
#